data_40a9a8b87f569602b33d528cdcdb1576
#
_entry.id   40a9a8b87f569602b33d528cdcdb1576
#
_cell.length_a   1.000
_cell.length_b   1.000
_cell.length_c   1.000
_cell.angle_alpha   90.00
_cell.angle_beta   90.00
_cell.angle_gamma   90.00
#
_symmetry.space_group_name_H-M   'P 1'
#
loop_
_entity.id
_entity.type
_entity.pdbx_description
1 polymer ?
#
loop_
_entity_poly.entity_id
_entity_poly.type
_entity_poly.pdbx_seq_one_letter_code
_entity_poly.pdbx_strand_id
1 'polypeptide(L)' 'MMDKKTQKIGVICSIVQIILSIICLIYSAINQENIRIWVIFLCSGILSLSSNISRNNKKENE' A
#
# COMPACT_ATOMS: atom_id res chain seq x y z
N MET A 1 19.43 7.95 -7.91
CA MET A 1 18.34 8.78 -8.40
C MET A 1 17.24 7.96 -9.03
N MET A 2 16.03 8.22 -8.67
CA MET A 2 14.91 7.44 -9.17
C MET A 2 14.30 8.06 -10.42
N ASP A 3 14.19 7.26 -11.44
CA ASP A 3 13.51 7.68 -12.66
C ASP A 3 12.01 7.68 -12.45
N LYS A 4 11.30 8.36 -13.33
CA LYS A 4 9.84 8.34 -13.30
C LYS A 4 9.32 6.92 -13.42
N LYS A 5 10.02 6.09 -14.17
CA LYS A 5 9.64 4.69 -14.33
C LYS A 5 9.66 3.94 -13.01
N THR A 6 10.76 4.10 -12.27
CA THR A 6 10.92 3.40 -11.00
C THR A 6 9.87 3.85 -10.00
N GLN A 7 9.59 5.14 -9.99
CA GLN A 7 8.58 5.69 -9.10
C GLN A 7 7.21 5.12 -9.41
N LYS A 8 6.91 5.01 -10.68
CA LYS A 8 5.62 4.46 -11.11
C LYS A 8 5.49 3.00 -10.69
N ILE A 9 6.56 2.24 -10.82
CA ILE A 9 6.55 0.84 -10.43
C ILE A 9 6.27 0.71 -8.94
N GLY A 10 6.87 1.57 -8.13
CA GLY A 10 6.65 1.56 -6.70
C GLY A 10 5.19 1.80 -6.33
N VAL A 11 4.56 2.75 -7.00
CA VAL A 11 3.15 3.04 -6.75
C VAL A 11 2.28 1.87 -7.15
N ILE A 12 2.55 1.28 -8.31
CA ILE A 12 1.79 0.14 -8.77
C ILE A 12 1.92 -1.04 -7.80
N CYS A 13 3.12 -1.30 -7.34
CA CYS A 13 3.36 -2.39 -6.39
C CYS A 13 2.58 -2.16 -5.10
N SER A 14 2.56 -0.92 -4.62
CA SER A 14 1.83 -0.59 -3.41
C SER A 14 0.34 -0.83 -3.58
N ILE A 15 -0.19 -0.45 -4.73
CA ILE A 15 -1.61 -0.65 -5.02
C ILE A 15 -1.93 -2.14 -5.05
N VAL A 16 -1.11 -2.92 -5.73
CA VAL A 16 -1.32 -4.37 -5.79
C VAL A 16 -1.25 -4.97 -4.39
N GLN A 17 -0.29 -4.54 -3.59
CA GLN A 17 -0.17 -5.04 -2.23
C GLN A 17 -1.43 -4.73 -1.41
N ILE A 18 -1.97 -3.53 -1.54
CA ILE A 18 -3.16 -3.14 -0.80
C ILE A 18 -4.34 -4.01 -1.23
N ILE A 19 -4.51 -4.20 -2.52
CA ILE A 19 -5.61 -5.02 -3.02
C ILE A 19 -5.51 -6.44 -2.48
N LEU A 20 -4.32 -7.03 -2.57
CA LEU A 20 -4.11 -8.39 -2.07
C LEU A 20 -4.37 -8.47 -0.58
N SER A 21 -3.94 -7.46 0.16
CA SER A 21 -4.15 -7.43 1.61
C SER A 21 -5.63 -7.40 1.95
N ILE A 22 -6.40 -6.62 1.22
CA ILE A 22 -7.83 -6.52 1.46
C ILE A 22 -8.49 -7.87 1.21
N ILE A 23 -8.15 -8.51 0.11
CA ILE A 23 -8.71 -9.81 -0.24
C ILE A 23 -8.37 -10.83 0.85
N CYS A 24 -7.12 -10.87 1.26
CA CYS A 24 -6.69 -11.79 2.29
C CYS A 24 -7.35 -11.49 3.62
N LEU A 25 -7.54 -10.21 3.92
CA LEU A 25 -8.19 -9.82 5.17
C LEU A 25 -9.63 -10.31 5.21
N ILE A 26 -10.34 -10.15 4.12
CA ILE A 26 -11.72 -10.62 4.03
C ILE A 26 -11.75 -12.14 4.21
N TYR A 27 -10.85 -12.83 3.54
CA TYR A 27 -10.77 -14.29 3.64
C TYR A 27 -10.51 -14.73 5.09
N SER A 28 -9.58 -14.07 5.74
CA SER A 28 -9.26 -14.41 7.14
C SER A 28 -10.42 -14.10 8.06
N ALA A 29 -11.13 -13.03 7.79
CA ALA A 29 -12.28 -12.67 8.61
C ALA A 29 -13.38 -13.74 8.52
N ILE A 30 -13.58 -14.27 7.32
CA ILE A 30 -14.57 -15.31 7.13
C ILE A 30 -14.15 -16.58 7.86
N ASN A 31 -12.87 -16.90 7.82
CA ASN A 31 -12.35 -18.11 8.44
C ASN A 31 -12.01 -17.91 9.91
N GLN A 32 -12.19 -16.72 10.43
CA GLN A 32 -11.89 -16.39 11.82
C GLN A 32 -10.43 -16.68 12.18
N GLU A 33 -9.55 -16.32 11.27
CA GLU A 33 -8.12 -16.48 11.50
C GLU A 33 -7.52 -15.19 12.03
N ASN A 34 -6.21 -15.19 12.21
CA ASN A 34 -5.51 -14.04 12.75
C ASN A 34 -5.60 -12.85 11.79
N ILE A 35 -6.55 -11.99 12.05
CA ILE A 35 -6.75 -10.81 11.22
C ILE A 35 -5.68 -9.76 11.48
N ARG A 36 -5.09 -9.79 12.67
CA ARG A 36 -4.10 -8.78 13.06
C ARG A 36 -2.96 -8.66 12.07
N ILE A 37 -2.43 -9.80 11.64
CA ILE A 37 -1.30 -9.80 10.72
C ILE A 37 -1.67 -9.10 9.43
N TRP A 38 -2.86 -9.37 8.93
CA TRP A 38 -3.31 -8.77 7.68
C TRP A 38 -3.59 -7.29 7.81
N VAL A 39 -4.08 -6.87 8.97
CA VAL A 39 -4.31 -5.45 9.24
C VAL A 39 -2.99 -4.70 9.22
N ILE A 40 -1.97 -5.24 9.87
CA ILE A 40 -0.65 -4.63 9.88
C ILE A 40 -0.09 -4.56 8.46
N PHE A 41 -0.26 -5.63 7.70
CA PHE A 41 0.20 -5.68 6.33
C PHE A 41 -0.48 -4.62 5.48
N LEU A 42 -1.78 -4.47 5.65
CA LEU A 42 -2.55 -3.46 4.92
C LEU A 42 -2.10 -2.06 5.28
N CYS A 43 -1.93 -1.78 6.55
CA CYS A 43 -1.47 -0.49 7.00
C CYS A 43 -0.09 -0.16 6.42
N SER A 44 0.79 -1.15 6.39
CA SER A 44 2.11 -0.95 5.81
C SER A 44 2.02 -0.56 4.35
N GLY A 45 1.13 -1.21 3.61
CA GLY A 45 0.92 -0.88 2.20
C GLY A 45 0.39 0.52 2.02
N ILE A 46 -0.57 0.92 2.84
CA ILE A 46 -1.14 2.26 2.76
C ILE A 46 -0.09 3.32 3.08
N LEU A 47 0.71 3.08 4.10
CA LEU A 47 1.76 4.02 4.48
C LEU A 47 2.77 4.17 3.35
N SER A 48 3.14 3.06 2.74
CA SER A 48 4.10 3.09 1.64
C SER A 48 3.54 3.89 0.47
N LEU A 49 2.30 3.65 0.11
CA LEU A 49 1.66 4.37 -0.97
C LEU A 49 1.54 5.85 -0.65
N SER A 50 1.12 6.16 0.56
CA SER A 50 0.97 7.54 0.99
C SER A 50 2.30 8.27 0.93
N SER A 51 3.36 7.61 1.34
CA SER A 51 4.69 8.21 1.29
C SER A 51 5.10 8.53 -0.14
N ASN A 52 4.81 7.62 -1.07
CA ASN A 52 5.15 7.84 -2.46
C ASN A 52 4.35 8.99 -3.05
N ILE A 53 3.07 9.04 -2.75
CA ILE A 53 2.21 10.11 -3.26
C ILE A 53 2.59 11.44 -2.64
N SER A 54 2.90 11.42 -1.36
CA SER A 54 3.26 12.65 -0.65
C SER A 54 4.49 13.30 -1.26
N ARG A 55 5.44 12.48 -1.70
CA ARG A 55 6.62 13.00 -2.36
C ARG A 55 6.28 13.77 -3.61
N ASN A 56 5.35 13.25 -4.39
CA ASN A 56 4.95 13.88 -5.63
C ASN A 56 4.21 15.17 -5.40
N ASN A 57 3.37 15.21 -4.40
CA ASN A 57 2.51 16.36 -4.14
C ASN A 57 3.15 17.42 -3.30
N LYS A 58 4.33 17.15 -2.77
CA LYS A 58 4.96 18.10 -1.88
C LYS A 58 5.14 19.46 -2.51
N LYS A 59 5.50 19.48 -3.78
CA LYS A 59 5.72 20.73 -4.47
C LYS A 59 4.44 21.52 -4.63
N GLU A 60 3.36 20.85 -4.84
CA GLU A 60 2.10 21.52 -5.12
C GLU A 60 1.51 22.16 -3.90
N ASN A 61 1.82 21.63 -2.75
CA ASN A 61 1.31 22.19 -1.52
C ASN A 61 1.96 23.51 -1.19
N GLU A 62 3.05 23.80 -1.82
CA GLU A 62 3.70 25.07 -1.61
C GLU A 62 3.04 26.13 -2.45
#